data_45b260522092126ac48d2b9289a8b801
#
_entry.id   45b260522092126ac48d2b9289a8b801
#
_cell.length_a   1.000
_cell.length_b   1.000
_cell.length_c   1.000
_cell.angle_alpha   90.00
_cell.angle_beta   90.00
_cell.angle_gamma   90.00
#
_symmetry.space_group_name_H-M   'P 1'
#
loop_
_entity.id
_entity.type
_entity.pdbx_description
1 polymer ?
#
loop_
_entity_poly.entity_id
_entity_poly.type
_entity_poly.pdbx_seq_one_letter_code
_entity_poly.pdbx_strand_id
1 'polypeptide(L)'
;VLLDSMAGGGVIPLEAVRYGAKVYANDLNPVASLILKATIEYPAKFGRCLLNHLERLSRQVNDAVRHRLSQFFSTETTDAWWSAIDSKAVEKLHSRQVVAVEPGGDAVTRDYLWLRTVPCSKCDLNIPISTNFLIVSKKGKPEASIAAFPVVPAYGRSNDCTFRIVPRTEWQECRWPRPGFERWDPRDTPTFKDGRAMCPRCGQVIDGDEVKRLARSRECGLAAQMYAVCSQVPVQLTYRNGDVKIRYLWRFRAPTQADLEAVCAAEAELARLRPRWEAQDLIPTEEVPEGETTREPHNTGLLYWRD
;
A
#
# COMPACT_ATOMS: atom_id res chain seq x y z
N VAL A 1 -21.68 37.96 5.21
CA VAL A 1 -21.34 37.11 6.34
C VAL A 1 -21.86 35.69 6.04
N LEU A 2 -21.06 34.68 6.27
CA LEU A 2 -21.42 33.27 6.10
C LEU A 2 -21.19 32.51 7.43
N LEU A 3 -22.11 31.68 7.83
CA LEU A 3 -21.97 30.73 8.93
C LEU A 3 -22.07 29.32 8.36
N ASP A 4 -21.04 28.49 8.62
CA ASP A 4 -21.05 27.08 8.32
C ASP A 4 -20.80 26.30 9.62
N SER A 5 -21.83 25.67 10.14
CA SER A 5 -21.81 24.96 11.43
C SER A 5 -21.35 23.50 11.34
N MET A 6 -21.17 22.97 10.11
CA MET A 6 -20.71 21.61 9.84
C MET A 6 -19.70 21.64 8.67
N ALA A 7 -18.65 22.42 8.85
CA ALA A 7 -17.77 22.83 7.76
C ALA A 7 -16.87 21.70 7.19
N GLY A 8 -16.70 20.59 7.92
CA GLY A 8 -15.88 19.47 7.46
C GLY A 8 -14.49 19.89 7.03
N GLY A 9 -14.13 19.61 5.79
CA GLY A 9 -12.85 20.02 5.18
C GLY A 9 -12.75 21.51 4.80
N GLY A 10 -13.81 22.30 4.99
CA GLY A 10 -13.77 23.75 4.84
C GLY A 10 -13.90 24.28 3.41
N VAL A 11 -14.44 23.51 2.47
CA VAL A 11 -14.56 23.94 1.06
C VAL A 11 -15.44 25.21 0.95
N ILE A 12 -16.63 25.20 1.58
CA ILE A 12 -17.54 26.35 1.56
C ILE A 12 -16.91 27.57 2.26
N PRO A 13 -16.37 27.47 3.49
CA PRO A 13 -15.64 28.54 4.14
C PRO A 13 -14.49 29.10 3.31
N LEU A 14 -13.67 28.22 2.68
CA LEU A 14 -12.54 28.65 1.85
C LEU A 14 -13.00 29.49 0.65
N GLU A 15 -13.99 29.02 -0.08
CA GLU A 15 -14.51 29.75 -1.23
C GLU A 15 -15.14 31.10 -0.81
N ALA A 16 -15.90 31.12 0.28
CA ALA A 16 -16.49 32.35 0.79
C ALA A 16 -15.42 33.40 1.19
N VAL A 17 -14.32 32.98 1.82
CA VAL A 17 -13.19 33.88 2.15
C VAL A 17 -12.54 34.42 0.88
N ARG A 18 -12.40 33.62 -0.18
CA ARG A 18 -11.85 34.07 -1.47
C ARG A 18 -12.67 35.17 -2.11
N TYR A 19 -13.98 35.19 -1.87
CA TYR A 19 -14.87 36.29 -2.30
C TYR A 19 -14.96 37.45 -1.31
N GLY A 20 -14.12 37.46 -0.27
CA GLY A 20 -14.08 38.54 0.71
C GLY A 20 -15.19 38.50 1.76
N ALA A 21 -15.89 37.38 1.90
CA ALA A 21 -16.92 37.23 2.92
C ALA A 21 -16.30 37.05 4.30
N LYS A 22 -16.95 37.59 5.34
CA LYS A 22 -16.67 37.25 6.72
C LYS A 22 -17.30 35.89 7.03
N VAL A 23 -16.46 34.92 7.44
CA VAL A 23 -16.87 33.53 7.62
C VAL A 23 -16.70 33.09 9.07
N TYR A 24 -17.72 32.43 9.58
CA TYR A 24 -17.70 31.68 10.83
C TYR A 24 -17.86 30.20 10.47
N ALA A 25 -16.83 29.41 10.73
CA ALA A 25 -16.83 27.97 10.48
C ALA A 25 -16.69 27.21 11.79
N ASN A 26 -17.49 26.17 11.96
CA ASN A 26 -17.43 25.27 13.10
C ASN A 26 -17.62 23.83 12.63
N ASP A 27 -17.11 22.88 13.41
CA ASP A 27 -17.38 21.46 13.24
C ASP A 27 -17.33 20.75 14.59
N LEU A 28 -18.13 19.72 14.77
CA LEU A 28 -18.11 18.90 15.97
C LEU A 28 -16.85 18.02 16.03
N ASN A 29 -16.31 17.64 14.86
CA ASN A 29 -15.12 16.82 14.76
C ASN A 29 -13.87 17.69 15.01
N PRO A 30 -13.05 17.39 16.05
CA PRO A 30 -11.84 18.17 16.34
C PRO A 30 -10.80 18.11 15.21
N VAL A 31 -10.75 17.04 14.43
CA VAL A 31 -9.86 16.92 13.25
C VAL A 31 -10.30 17.92 12.17
N ALA A 32 -11.60 18.04 11.90
CA ALA A 32 -12.13 19.03 10.97
C ALA A 32 -11.79 20.46 11.43
N SER A 33 -11.94 20.75 12.73
CA SER A 33 -11.57 22.05 13.30
C SER A 33 -10.08 22.37 13.12
N LEU A 34 -9.19 21.37 13.26
CA LEU A 34 -7.77 21.54 13.01
C LEU A 34 -7.48 21.79 11.52
N ILE A 35 -8.17 21.07 10.62
CA ILE A 35 -8.06 21.27 9.16
C ILE A 35 -8.48 22.70 8.79
N LEU A 36 -9.60 23.20 9.31
CA LEU A 36 -10.06 24.59 9.08
C LEU A 36 -9.01 25.62 9.49
N LYS A 37 -8.39 25.45 10.66
CA LYS A 37 -7.30 26.33 11.11
C LYS A 37 -6.11 26.28 10.16
N ALA A 38 -5.66 25.08 9.81
CA ALA A 38 -4.47 24.89 8.99
C ALA A 38 -4.64 25.36 7.54
N THR A 39 -5.82 25.15 6.95
CA THR A 39 -6.06 25.41 5.52
C THR A 39 -6.67 26.76 5.23
N ILE A 40 -7.35 27.39 6.20
CA ILE A 40 -8.06 28.65 6.00
C ILE A 40 -7.51 29.75 6.91
N GLU A 41 -7.54 29.53 8.23
CA GLU A 41 -7.18 30.60 9.19
C GLU A 41 -5.69 30.98 9.08
N TYR A 42 -4.77 30.02 9.11
CA TYR A 42 -3.34 30.30 9.07
C TYR A 42 -2.89 30.93 7.75
N PRO A 43 -3.30 30.45 6.56
CA PRO A 43 -2.99 31.11 5.30
C PRO A 43 -3.56 32.54 5.21
N ALA A 44 -4.78 32.76 5.69
CA ALA A 44 -5.37 34.10 5.72
C ALA A 44 -4.63 35.03 6.68
N LYS A 45 -4.17 34.55 7.82
CA LYS A 45 -3.50 35.32 8.87
C LYS A 45 -2.03 35.61 8.56
N PHE A 46 -1.30 34.65 8.05
CA PHE A 46 0.15 34.71 7.89
C PHE A 46 0.62 34.89 6.45
N GLY A 47 -0.28 34.72 5.48
CA GLY A 47 0.00 34.95 4.06
C GLY A 47 1.21 34.15 3.54
N ARG A 48 1.96 34.77 2.61
CA ARG A 48 3.11 34.12 1.95
C ARG A 48 4.27 33.80 2.90
N CYS A 49 4.40 34.45 4.03
CA CYS A 49 5.44 34.15 5.01
C CYS A 49 5.32 32.73 5.54
N LEU A 50 4.08 32.21 5.66
CA LEU A 50 3.82 30.83 6.07
C LEU A 50 4.44 29.82 5.10
N LEU A 51 4.42 30.08 3.80
CA LEU A 51 4.93 29.17 2.78
C LEU A 51 6.42 28.85 2.97
N ASN A 52 7.25 29.87 3.19
CA ASN A 52 8.68 29.68 3.39
C ASN A 52 8.98 28.83 4.64
N HIS A 53 8.22 29.05 5.71
CA HIS A 53 8.35 28.26 6.93
C HIS A 53 7.92 26.79 6.72
N LEU A 54 6.80 26.57 6.03
CA LEU A 54 6.29 25.24 5.69
C LEU A 54 7.28 24.47 4.80
N GLU A 55 7.82 25.10 3.76
CA GLU A 55 8.81 24.47 2.88
C GLU A 55 10.07 24.05 3.66
N ARG A 56 10.59 24.94 4.52
CA ARG A 56 11.78 24.63 5.33
C ARG A 56 11.51 23.49 6.29
N LEU A 57 10.41 23.55 7.05
CA LEU A 57 10.06 22.52 8.04
C LEU A 57 9.73 21.18 7.35
N SER A 58 9.01 21.22 6.22
CA SER A 58 8.70 20.03 5.45
C SER A 58 9.96 19.34 4.93
N ARG A 59 10.95 20.09 4.44
CA ARG A 59 12.25 19.52 4.05
C ARG A 59 12.94 18.88 5.24
N GLN A 60 13.05 19.57 6.38
CA GLN A 60 13.69 19.04 7.59
C GLN A 60 13.04 17.75 8.08
N VAL A 61 11.69 17.69 8.10
CA VAL A 61 10.95 16.48 8.51
C VAL A 61 11.19 15.36 7.49
N ASN A 62 11.06 15.65 6.20
CA ASN A 62 11.26 14.64 5.15
C ASN A 62 12.67 14.07 5.16
N ASP A 63 13.70 14.91 5.34
CA ASP A 63 15.09 14.47 5.39
C ASP A 63 15.34 13.61 6.63
N ALA A 64 14.82 14.00 7.79
CA ALA A 64 14.92 13.23 9.03
C ALA A 64 14.20 11.87 8.92
N VAL A 65 13.01 11.85 8.34
CA VAL A 65 12.23 10.61 8.10
C VAL A 65 12.98 9.70 7.13
N ARG A 66 13.43 10.23 6.00
CA ARG A 66 14.21 9.45 5.02
C ARG A 66 15.46 8.85 5.65
N HIS A 67 16.23 9.64 6.39
CA HIS A 67 17.44 9.16 7.04
C HIS A 67 17.17 8.02 8.03
N ARG A 68 16.09 8.13 8.82
CA ARG A 68 15.74 7.11 9.83
C ARG A 68 15.10 5.87 9.23
N LEU A 69 14.30 6.01 8.19
CA LEU A 69 13.53 4.91 7.63
C LEU A 69 14.22 4.20 6.46
N SER A 70 15.19 4.82 5.78
CA SER A 70 15.84 4.23 4.60
C SER A 70 16.43 2.83 4.84
N GLN A 71 16.91 2.56 6.04
CA GLN A 71 17.46 1.25 6.43
C GLN A 71 16.42 0.11 6.42
N PHE A 72 15.13 0.43 6.50
CA PHE A 72 14.02 -0.53 6.52
C PHE A 72 13.38 -0.72 5.14
N PHE A 73 13.92 -0.09 4.10
CA PHE A 73 13.48 -0.28 2.73
C PHE A 73 14.63 -0.85 1.91
N SER A 74 14.38 -1.98 1.29
CA SER A 74 15.36 -2.58 0.39
C SER A 74 15.65 -1.67 -0.79
N THR A 75 16.88 -1.69 -1.24
CA THR A 75 17.30 -1.06 -2.49
C THR A 75 17.67 -2.15 -3.49
N GLU A 76 17.47 -1.88 -4.76
CA GLU A 76 17.83 -2.77 -5.85
C GLU A 76 18.84 -2.04 -6.74
N THR A 77 19.99 -2.67 -6.97
CA THR A 77 21.04 -2.04 -7.77
C THR A 77 20.57 -1.75 -9.19
N THR A 78 21.15 -0.75 -9.81
CA THR A 78 20.84 -0.31 -11.18
C THR A 78 20.85 -1.47 -12.15
N ASP A 79 21.88 -2.31 -12.14
CA ASP A 79 22.02 -3.44 -13.06
C ASP A 79 20.92 -4.50 -12.83
N ALA A 80 20.58 -4.77 -11.56
CA ALA A 80 19.57 -5.79 -11.21
C ALA A 80 18.18 -5.39 -11.71
N TRP A 81 17.73 -4.15 -11.49
CA TRP A 81 16.40 -3.75 -11.91
C TRP A 81 16.32 -3.46 -13.41
N TRP A 82 17.42 -2.94 -14.02
CA TRP A 82 17.46 -2.62 -15.43
C TRP A 82 17.40 -3.88 -16.31
N SER A 83 18.11 -4.94 -15.92
CA SER A 83 18.04 -6.22 -16.63
C SER A 83 16.66 -6.89 -16.55
N ALA A 84 15.89 -6.59 -15.51
CA ALA A 84 14.55 -7.15 -15.27
C ALA A 84 13.40 -6.20 -15.66
N ILE A 85 13.70 -5.04 -16.28
CA ILE A 85 12.65 -4.11 -16.72
C ILE A 85 11.98 -4.64 -18.00
N ASP A 86 10.68 -4.40 -18.12
CA ASP A 86 9.95 -4.70 -19.37
C ASP A 86 10.46 -3.81 -20.51
N SER A 87 11.09 -4.42 -21.50
CA SER A 87 11.62 -3.73 -22.70
C SER A 87 10.54 -2.88 -23.41
N LYS A 88 9.30 -3.36 -23.46
CA LYS A 88 8.16 -2.62 -24.02
C LYS A 88 7.82 -1.36 -23.20
N ALA A 89 8.07 -1.40 -21.88
CA ALA A 89 7.90 -0.20 -21.05
C ALA A 89 8.96 0.85 -21.38
N VAL A 90 10.20 0.43 -21.64
CA VAL A 90 11.30 1.30 -22.07
C VAL A 90 11.04 1.86 -23.48
N GLU A 91 10.62 1.01 -24.43
CA GLU A 91 10.27 1.43 -25.79
C GLU A 91 9.20 2.52 -25.81
N LYS A 92 8.20 2.44 -24.94
CA LYS A 92 7.15 3.47 -24.83
C LYS A 92 7.65 4.84 -24.35
N LEU A 93 8.85 4.92 -23.78
CA LEU A 93 9.46 6.18 -23.39
C LEU A 93 10.15 6.87 -24.56
N HIS A 94 10.54 6.11 -25.58
CA HIS A 94 11.07 6.68 -26.81
C HIS A 94 10.00 7.47 -27.55
N SER A 95 10.37 8.60 -28.07
CA SER A 95 9.50 9.47 -28.86
C SER A 95 10.36 10.20 -29.92
N ARG A 96 9.70 10.98 -30.77
CA ARG A 96 10.45 11.84 -31.72
C ARG A 96 11.41 12.83 -31.02
N GLN A 97 11.18 13.13 -29.76
CA GLN A 97 11.99 14.07 -28.96
C GLN A 97 12.97 13.37 -28.01
N VAL A 98 12.68 12.15 -27.56
CA VAL A 98 13.56 11.35 -26.68
C VAL A 98 14.44 10.46 -27.53
N VAL A 99 15.74 10.68 -27.47
CA VAL A 99 16.73 9.99 -28.30
C VAL A 99 17.49 8.87 -27.58
N ALA A 100 17.56 8.94 -26.25
CA ALA A 100 18.11 7.87 -25.43
C ALA A 100 17.30 7.67 -24.13
N VAL A 101 17.24 6.42 -23.68
CA VAL A 101 16.62 5.99 -22.43
C VAL A 101 17.61 5.09 -21.70
N GLU A 102 18.05 5.50 -20.53
CA GLU A 102 19.11 4.84 -19.77
C GLU A 102 18.69 4.70 -18.30
N PRO A 103 19.31 3.78 -17.51
CA PRO A 103 19.07 3.73 -16.08
C PRO A 103 19.56 5.03 -15.42
N GLY A 104 18.77 5.55 -14.47
CA GLY A 104 19.08 6.81 -13.79
C GLY A 104 19.62 6.65 -12.36
N GLY A 105 19.92 5.42 -11.93
CA GLY A 105 20.39 5.09 -10.60
C GLY A 105 19.68 3.89 -9.98
N ASP A 106 19.90 3.64 -8.70
CA ASP A 106 19.32 2.50 -7.99
C ASP A 106 17.81 2.66 -7.76
N ALA A 107 17.11 1.54 -7.78
CA ALA A 107 15.69 1.50 -7.48
C ALA A 107 15.45 1.56 -5.97
N VAL A 108 14.42 2.30 -5.57
CA VAL A 108 14.03 2.44 -4.18
C VAL A 108 12.68 1.76 -3.96
N THR A 109 12.64 0.83 -3.02
CA THR A 109 11.37 0.26 -2.55
C THR A 109 10.52 1.35 -1.91
N ARG A 110 9.24 1.38 -2.30
CA ARG A 110 8.27 2.37 -1.82
C ARG A 110 7.21 1.73 -0.95
N ASP A 111 6.69 0.59 -1.37
CA ASP A 111 5.58 -0.07 -0.69
C ASP A 111 5.81 -1.58 -0.64
N TYR A 112 5.51 -2.17 0.50
CA TYR A 112 5.36 -3.59 0.71
C TYR A 112 3.87 -3.92 0.75
N LEU A 113 3.42 -4.80 -0.14
CA LEU A 113 2.02 -5.18 -0.26
C LEU A 113 1.76 -6.49 0.47
N TRP A 114 0.76 -6.49 1.35
CA TRP A 114 0.45 -7.58 2.26
C TRP A 114 -0.94 -8.14 2.02
N LEU A 115 -1.09 -9.44 2.25
CA LEU A 115 -2.36 -10.13 2.38
C LEU A 115 -2.46 -10.75 3.77
N ARG A 116 -3.67 -10.76 4.34
CA ARG A 116 -3.94 -11.58 5.51
C ARG A 116 -4.02 -13.03 5.10
N THR A 117 -3.68 -13.95 6.01
CA THR A 117 -3.74 -15.39 5.75
C THR A 117 -4.56 -16.10 6.81
N VAL A 118 -5.21 -17.20 6.42
CA VAL A 118 -5.96 -18.10 7.29
C VAL A 118 -5.43 -19.51 7.11
N PRO A 119 -5.09 -20.23 8.19
CA PRO A 119 -4.64 -21.62 8.08
C PRO A 119 -5.77 -22.53 7.62
N CYS A 120 -5.49 -23.40 6.66
CA CYS A 120 -6.44 -24.39 6.20
C CYS A 120 -6.55 -25.54 7.20
N SER A 121 -7.75 -25.82 7.73
CA SER A 121 -7.99 -26.89 8.69
C SER A 121 -7.73 -28.31 8.16
N LYS A 122 -7.55 -28.49 6.83
CA LYS A 122 -7.34 -29.81 6.21
C LYS A 122 -5.89 -30.04 5.77
N CYS A 123 -5.14 -29.02 5.40
CA CYS A 123 -3.81 -29.19 4.81
C CYS A 123 -2.77 -28.18 5.29
N ASP A 124 -3.11 -27.39 6.30
CA ASP A 124 -2.25 -26.41 6.98
C ASP A 124 -1.67 -25.31 6.07
N LEU A 125 -2.17 -25.20 4.83
CA LEU A 125 -1.78 -24.08 3.97
C LEU A 125 -2.29 -22.77 4.56
N ASN A 126 -1.43 -21.79 4.71
CA ASN A 126 -1.81 -20.41 5.00
C ASN A 126 -2.45 -19.80 3.74
N ILE A 127 -3.78 -19.80 3.71
CA ILE A 127 -4.56 -19.33 2.56
C ILE A 127 -4.45 -17.81 2.50
N PRO A 128 -3.87 -17.21 1.44
CA PRO A 128 -3.88 -15.76 1.28
C PRO A 128 -5.31 -15.29 1.02
N ILE A 129 -5.83 -14.40 1.86
CA ILE A 129 -7.18 -13.86 1.75
C ILE A 129 -7.20 -12.77 0.69
N SER A 130 -7.79 -13.06 -0.46
CA SER A 130 -7.95 -12.08 -1.55
C SER A 130 -9.23 -12.28 -2.32
N THR A 131 -9.93 -11.18 -2.56
CA THR A 131 -11.10 -11.15 -3.46
C THR A 131 -10.69 -11.10 -4.93
N ASN A 132 -9.49 -10.64 -5.19
CA ASN A 132 -8.81 -10.72 -6.49
C ASN A 132 -7.31 -10.52 -6.27
N PHE A 133 -6.49 -10.94 -7.21
CA PHE A 133 -5.03 -10.82 -7.14
C PHE A 133 -4.48 -9.70 -8.04
N LEU A 134 -5.31 -8.74 -8.42
CA LEU A 134 -4.86 -7.58 -9.20
C LEU A 134 -4.05 -6.62 -8.33
N ILE A 135 -2.88 -6.22 -8.81
CA ILE A 135 -2.08 -5.15 -8.23
C ILE A 135 -2.39 -3.84 -8.94
N VAL A 136 -2.39 -3.88 -10.27
CA VAL A 136 -2.68 -2.71 -11.11
C VAL A 136 -3.81 -3.05 -12.08
N SER A 137 -4.82 -2.19 -12.11
CA SER A 137 -5.87 -2.23 -13.12
C SER A 137 -6.08 -0.81 -13.67
N LYS A 138 -5.91 -0.64 -14.98
CA LYS A 138 -6.15 0.64 -15.64
C LYS A 138 -7.42 0.58 -16.46
N LYS A 139 -8.40 1.41 -16.09
CA LYS A 139 -9.65 1.56 -16.84
C LYS A 139 -9.34 2.00 -18.29
N GLY A 140 -9.87 1.28 -19.28
CA GLY A 140 -9.62 1.56 -20.71
C GLY A 140 -8.28 1.05 -21.26
N LYS A 141 -7.41 0.46 -20.44
CA LYS A 141 -6.14 -0.15 -20.84
C LYS A 141 -5.92 -1.47 -20.09
N PRO A 142 -6.77 -2.47 -20.30
CA PRO A 142 -6.71 -3.74 -19.58
C PRO A 142 -5.37 -4.47 -19.81
N GLU A 143 -4.71 -4.26 -20.94
CA GLU A 143 -3.40 -4.81 -21.27
C GLU A 143 -2.28 -4.36 -20.32
N ALA A 144 -2.46 -3.22 -19.66
CA ALA A 144 -1.51 -2.70 -18.68
C ALA A 144 -1.77 -3.22 -17.25
N SER A 145 -2.65 -4.22 -17.08
CA SER A 145 -2.92 -4.81 -15.78
C SER A 145 -1.80 -5.74 -15.35
N ILE A 146 -1.51 -5.70 -14.05
CA ILE A 146 -0.50 -6.53 -13.38
C ILE A 146 -1.18 -7.25 -12.23
N ALA A 147 -0.86 -8.52 -12.04
CA ALA A 147 -1.40 -9.35 -10.97
C ALA A 147 -0.32 -10.15 -10.24
N ALA A 148 -0.60 -10.53 -9.00
CA ALA A 148 0.22 -11.46 -8.23
C ALA A 148 -0.37 -12.86 -8.36
N PHE A 149 0.30 -13.74 -9.08
CA PHE A 149 -0.09 -15.14 -9.18
C PHE A 149 0.41 -15.92 -7.96
N PRO A 150 -0.47 -16.49 -7.13
CA PRO A 150 -0.05 -17.31 -5.99
C PRO A 150 0.42 -18.68 -6.48
N VAL A 151 1.66 -18.97 -6.20
CA VAL A 151 2.26 -20.28 -6.44
C VAL A 151 2.04 -21.14 -5.19
N VAL A 152 1.13 -22.08 -5.30
CA VAL A 152 0.76 -22.97 -4.20
C VAL A 152 1.80 -24.07 -4.05
N PRO A 153 2.47 -24.22 -2.90
CA PRO A 153 3.47 -25.25 -2.72
C PRO A 153 2.84 -26.66 -2.64
N ALA A 154 3.58 -27.68 -3.06
CA ALA A 154 3.17 -29.08 -2.90
C ALA A 154 3.07 -29.45 -1.40
N TYR A 155 2.30 -30.50 -1.10
CA TYR A 155 2.19 -31.04 0.25
C TYR A 155 3.57 -31.36 0.84
N GLY A 156 3.77 -31.01 2.12
CA GLY A 156 4.98 -31.30 2.88
C GLY A 156 6.19 -30.39 2.55
N ARG A 157 6.05 -29.40 1.66
CA ARG A 157 7.15 -28.47 1.35
C ARG A 157 7.09 -27.18 2.16
N SER A 158 5.95 -26.52 2.14
CA SER A 158 5.72 -25.23 2.84
C SER A 158 4.24 -25.09 3.13
N ASN A 159 3.92 -24.29 4.13
CA ASN A 159 2.55 -23.86 4.42
C ASN A 159 2.23 -22.48 3.84
N ASP A 160 3.21 -21.78 3.29
CA ASP A 160 3.02 -20.45 2.69
C ASP A 160 3.08 -20.51 1.17
N CYS A 161 2.17 -19.78 0.52
CA CYS A 161 2.26 -19.53 -0.91
C CYS A 161 3.46 -18.60 -1.19
N THR A 162 4.08 -18.78 -2.34
CA THR A 162 4.93 -17.74 -2.92
C THR A 162 4.15 -17.01 -4.01
N PHE A 163 4.67 -15.88 -4.50
CA PHE A 163 3.96 -15.10 -5.50
C PHE A 163 4.86 -14.80 -6.70
N ARG A 164 4.27 -14.85 -7.88
CA ARG A 164 4.89 -14.40 -9.13
C ARG A 164 4.12 -13.19 -9.65
N ILE A 165 4.81 -12.10 -9.93
CA ILE A 165 4.18 -10.91 -10.50
C ILE A 165 4.11 -11.09 -12.00
N VAL A 166 2.91 -11.05 -12.55
CA VAL A 166 2.64 -11.38 -13.95
C VAL A 166 1.85 -10.28 -14.65
N PRO A 167 2.32 -9.81 -15.82
CA PRO A 167 1.55 -8.92 -16.67
C PRO A 167 0.37 -9.68 -17.31
N ARG A 168 -0.63 -8.97 -17.78
CA ARG A 168 -1.83 -9.57 -18.38
C ARG A 168 -1.52 -10.55 -19.51
N THR A 169 -0.47 -10.29 -20.28
CA THR A 169 -0.06 -11.16 -21.39
C THR A 169 0.31 -12.58 -20.97
N GLU A 170 0.72 -12.77 -19.73
CA GLU A 170 1.16 -14.05 -19.17
C GLU A 170 0.09 -14.78 -18.35
N TRP A 171 -1.09 -14.17 -18.13
CA TRP A 171 -2.13 -14.81 -17.31
C TRP A 171 -2.60 -16.14 -17.86
N GLN A 172 -2.63 -16.30 -19.18
CA GLN A 172 -3.04 -17.54 -19.84
C GLN A 172 -2.04 -18.68 -19.65
N GLU A 173 -0.80 -18.39 -19.30
CA GLU A 173 0.24 -19.36 -19.00
C GLU A 173 0.20 -19.81 -17.53
N CYS A 174 -0.48 -19.07 -16.68
CA CYS A 174 -0.67 -19.39 -15.29
C CYS A 174 -1.77 -20.43 -15.13
N ARG A 175 -1.49 -21.54 -14.44
CA ARG A 175 -2.46 -22.59 -14.16
C ARG A 175 -2.84 -22.56 -12.68
N TRP A 176 -4.11 -22.36 -12.43
CA TRP A 176 -4.63 -22.48 -11.08
C TRP A 176 -4.60 -23.94 -10.64
N PRO A 177 -4.15 -24.28 -9.42
CA PRO A 177 -3.95 -25.69 -9.01
C PRO A 177 -5.26 -26.47 -8.80
N ARG A 178 -6.43 -25.88 -9.02
CA ARG A 178 -7.72 -26.53 -8.85
C ARG A 178 -8.25 -27.11 -10.17
N PRO A 179 -8.82 -28.33 -10.15
CA PRO A 179 -9.52 -28.89 -11.31
C PRO A 179 -10.62 -27.95 -11.81
N GLY A 180 -10.76 -27.83 -13.12
CA GLY A 180 -11.77 -26.98 -13.77
C GLY A 180 -11.35 -25.56 -14.07
N PHE A 181 -10.14 -25.16 -13.67
CA PHE A 181 -9.57 -23.85 -14.00
C PHE A 181 -8.39 -24.01 -14.97
N GLU A 182 -8.66 -24.19 -16.24
CA GLU A 182 -7.61 -24.35 -17.27
C GLU A 182 -6.83 -23.06 -17.51
N ARG A 183 -7.44 -21.92 -17.21
CA ARG A 183 -6.83 -20.58 -17.36
C ARG A 183 -7.04 -19.80 -16.09
N TRP A 184 -6.00 -19.10 -15.67
CA TRP A 184 -6.08 -18.21 -14.51
C TRP A 184 -6.45 -16.79 -14.94
N ASP A 185 -7.49 -16.24 -14.31
CA ASP A 185 -7.77 -14.81 -14.28
C ASP A 185 -7.82 -14.37 -12.81
N PRO A 186 -7.06 -13.37 -12.40
CA PRO A 186 -7.01 -12.93 -11.01
C PRO A 186 -8.36 -12.48 -10.45
N ARG A 187 -9.32 -12.14 -11.31
CA ARG A 187 -10.66 -11.70 -10.92
C ARG A 187 -11.63 -12.87 -10.68
N ASP A 188 -11.39 -13.99 -11.35
CA ASP A 188 -12.28 -15.15 -11.36
C ASP A 188 -11.84 -16.27 -10.42
N THR A 189 -10.65 -16.12 -9.82
CA THR A 189 -10.03 -17.11 -8.92
C THR A 189 -9.76 -16.54 -7.52
N PRO A 190 -10.76 -15.93 -6.85
CA PRO A 190 -10.58 -15.43 -5.49
C PRO A 190 -10.33 -16.59 -4.53
N THR A 191 -9.52 -16.32 -3.51
CA THR A 191 -9.40 -17.21 -2.35
C THR A 191 -10.34 -16.81 -1.22
N PHE A 192 -10.96 -15.63 -1.34
CA PHE A 192 -11.95 -15.12 -0.39
C PHE A 192 -13.13 -14.53 -1.14
N LYS A 193 -14.32 -15.11 -0.90
CA LYS A 193 -15.56 -14.66 -1.50
C LYS A 193 -16.72 -14.87 -0.55
N ASP A 194 -17.65 -13.92 -0.48
CA ASP A 194 -18.87 -13.97 0.35
C ASP A 194 -18.56 -14.30 1.83
N GLY A 195 -17.48 -13.73 2.35
CA GLY A 195 -17.03 -13.94 3.73
C GLY A 195 -16.31 -15.26 3.99
N ARG A 196 -16.16 -16.15 3.00
CA ARG A 196 -15.55 -17.48 3.14
C ARG A 196 -14.18 -17.53 2.50
N ALA A 197 -13.24 -18.21 3.15
CA ALA A 197 -11.94 -18.49 2.55
C ALA A 197 -11.92 -19.89 1.91
N MET A 198 -11.28 -20.00 0.76
CA MET A 198 -11.19 -21.24 -0.02
C MET A 198 -9.74 -21.62 -0.27
N CYS A 199 -9.34 -22.79 0.20
CA CYS A 199 -7.98 -23.27 0.06
C CYS A 199 -7.65 -23.60 -1.41
N PRO A 200 -6.63 -22.93 -2.00
CA PRO A 200 -6.23 -23.22 -3.37
C PRO A 200 -5.55 -24.59 -3.53
N ARG A 201 -5.03 -25.20 -2.45
CA ARG A 201 -4.34 -26.48 -2.48
C ARG A 201 -5.32 -27.68 -2.45
N CYS A 202 -6.29 -27.68 -1.52
CA CYS A 202 -7.17 -28.82 -1.29
C CYS A 202 -8.65 -28.57 -1.51
N GLY A 203 -9.04 -27.31 -1.81
CA GLY A 203 -10.43 -26.95 -2.03
C GLY A 203 -11.29 -26.81 -0.77
N GLN A 204 -10.73 -27.02 0.43
CA GLN A 204 -11.45 -26.82 1.68
C GLN A 204 -11.98 -25.38 1.78
N VAL A 205 -13.23 -25.26 2.17
CA VAL A 205 -13.87 -23.96 2.46
C VAL A 205 -13.85 -23.74 3.97
N ILE A 206 -13.39 -22.57 4.38
CA ILE A 206 -13.41 -22.09 5.77
C ILE A 206 -14.57 -21.09 5.87
N ASP A 207 -15.46 -21.34 6.82
CA ASP A 207 -16.64 -20.49 6.99
C ASP A 207 -16.27 -19.09 7.49
N GLY A 208 -17.12 -18.12 7.17
CA GLY A 208 -16.89 -16.73 7.51
C GLY A 208 -16.87 -16.45 9.01
N ASP A 209 -17.61 -17.19 9.79
CA ASP A 209 -17.60 -17.01 11.24
C ASP A 209 -16.30 -17.51 11.86
N GLU A 210 -15.71 -18.57 11.30
CA GLU A 210 -14.39 -19.04 11.71
C GLU A 210 -13.29 -18.03 11.29
N VAL A 211 -13.37 -17.47 10.10
CA VAL A 211 -12.44 -16.40 9.67
C VAL A 211 -12.51 -15.20 10.62
N LYS A 212 -13.72 -14.77 10.99
CA LYS A 212 -13.91 -13.67 11.95
C LYS A 212 -13.41 -14.04 13.34
N ARG A 213 -13.66 -15.27 13.79
CA ARG A 213 -13.18 -15.77 15.09
C ARG A 213 -11.67 -15.71 15.18
N LEU A 214 -10.98 -16.16 14.13
CA LEU A 214 -9.51 -16.09 14.02
C LEU A 214 -9.02 -14.64 13.99
N ALA A 215 -9.67 -13.77 13.21
CA ALA A 215 -9.32 -12.35 13.13
C ALA A 215 -9.41 -11.63 14.48
N ARG A 216 -10.40 -11.96 15.30
CA ARG A 216 -10.62 -11.36 16.63
C ARG A 216 -9.74 -11.97 17.73
N SER A 217 -9.02 -13.04 17.45
CA SER A 217 -8.16 -13.68 18.44
C SER A 217 -7.02 -12.76 18.84
N ARG A 218 -6.91 -12.42 20.12
CA ARG A 218 -5.82 -11.61 20.68
C ARG A 218 -4.48 -12.35 20.68
N GLU A 219 -4.50 -13.68 20.68
CA GLU A 219 -3.31 -14.52 20.75
C GLU A 219 -2.68 -14.76 19.38
N CYS A 220 -3.52 -14.98 18.36
CA CYS A 220 -3.06 -15.38 17.03
C CYS A 220 -3.35 -14.33 15.96
N GLY A 221 -4.58 -13.74 15.98
CA GLY A 221 -5.04 -12.88 14.89
C GLY A 221 -4.97 -13.58 13.52
N LEU A 222 -5.13 -12.83 12.44
CA LEU A 222 -4.79 -13.29 11.11
C LEU A 222 -3.33 -12.96 10.83
N ALA A 223 -2.54 -13.96 10.48
CA ALA A 223 -1.17 -13.73 10.01
C ALA A 223 -1.16 -12.88 8.73
N ALA A 224 -0.05 -12.25 8.45
CA ALA A 224 0.14 -11.46 7.24
C ALA A 224 1.28 -12.03 6.41
N GLN A 225 1.11 -12.01 5.09
CA GLN A 225 2.14 -12.44 4.14
C GLN A 225 2.39 -11.35 3.13
N MET A 226 3.65 -10.98 2.93
CA MET A 226 4.05 -10.08 1.85
C MET A 226 3.88 -10.81 0.51
N TYR A 227 3.16 -10.19 -0.43
CA TYR A 227 2.89 -10.82 -1.72
C TYR A 227 3.46 -10.06 -2.91
N ALA A 228 3.75 -8.77 -2.74
CA ALA A 228 4.40 -7.98 -3.77
C ALA A 228 5.18 -6.81 -3.16
N VAL A 229 6.17 -6.35 -3.88
CA VAL A 229 6.96 -5.16 -3.56
C VAL A 229 6.83 -4.18 -4.70
N CYS A 230 6.56 -2.92 -4.37
CA CYS A 230 6.48 -1.82 -5.30
C CYS A 230 7.71 -0.94 -5.18
N SER A 231 8.43 -0.75 -6.27
CA SER A 231 9.64 0.07 -6.32
C SER A 231 9.47 1.21 -7.34
N GLN A 232 10.13 2.32 -7.07
CA GLN A 232 10.35 3.38 -8.04
C GLN A 232 11.72 3.21 -8.68
N VAL A 233 11.74 3.03 -9.98
CA VAL A 233 12.97 2.90 -10.77
C VAL A 233 13.21 4.19 -11.53
N PRO A 234 14.36 4.86 -11.34
CA PRO A 234 14.69 6.08 -12.04
C PRO A 234 15.18 5.76 -13.46
N VAL A 235 14.59 6.41 -14.45
CA VAL A 235 14.98 6.29 -15.85
C VAL A 235 15.40 7.66 -16.36
N GLN A 236 16.59 7.75 -16.92
CA GLN A 236 17.12 8.96 -17.53
C GLN A 236 16.65 9.05 -18.98
N LEU A 237 16.04 10.16 -19.33
CA LEU A 237 15.59 10.47 -20.68
C LEU A 237 16.47 11.58 -21.25
N THR A 238 17.14 11.33 -22.37
CA THR A 238 17.89 12.35 -23.10
C THR A 238 17.06 12.81 -24.30
N TYR A 239 16.85 14.11 -24.39
CA TYR A 239 16.07 14.75 -25.45
C TYR A 239 16.97 15.27 -26.58
N ARG A 240 16.39 15.46 -27.77
CA ARG A 240 17.13 15.97 -28.97
C ARG A 240 17.79 17.34 -28.77
N ASN A 241 17.22 18.17 -27.91
CA ASN A 241 17.77 19.48 -27.58
C ASN A 241 18.91 19.43 -26.55
N GLY A 242 19.34 18.23 -26.15
CA GLY A 242 20.37 18.01 -25.13
C GLY A 242 19.86 18.00 -23.68
N ASP A 243 18.58 18.28 -23.43
CA ASP A 243 18.03 18.20 -22.09
C ASP A 243 18.04 16.76 -21.56
N VAL A 244 18.35 16.60 -20.28
CA VAL A 244 18.29 15.33 -19.56
C VAL A 244 17.29 15.44 -18.43
N LYS A 245 16.35 14.48 -18.36
CA LYS A 245 15.33 14.43 -17.29
C LYS A 245 15.25 13.05 -16.69
N ILE A 246 15.11 12.98 -15.37
CA ILE A 246 14.82 11.74 -14.67
C ILE A 246 13.30 11.55 -14.60
N ARG A 247 12.84 10.40 -15.02
CA ARG A 247 11.47 9.93 -14.88
C ARG A 247 11.45 8.69 -14.00
N TYR A 248 10.51 8.62 -13.08
CA TYR A 248 10.32 7.45 -12.23
C TYR A 248 9.23 6.56 -12.79
N LEU A 249 9.54 5.28 -12.95
CA LEU A 249 8.58 4.24 -13.31
C LEU A 249 8.25 3.39 -12.09
N TRP A 250 7.03 2.91 -12.02
CA TRP A 250 6.60 1.95 -11.03
C TRP A 250 6.93 0.54 -11.52
N ARG A 251 7.61 -0.22 -10.68
CA ARG A 251 7.90 -1.63 -10.91
C ARG A 251 7.35 -2.46 -9.77
N PHE A 252 6.72 -3.56 -10.11
CA PHE A 252 6.23 -4.55 -9.14
C PHE A 252 7.03 -5.83 -9.30
N ARG A 253 7.44 -6.41 -8.19
CA ARG A 253 8.19 -7.67 -8.14
C ARG A 253 7.74 -8.52 -6.96
N ALA A 254 8.07 -9.80 -6.99
CA ALA A 254 7.91 -10.68 -5.83
C ALA A 254 8.84 -10.25 -4.69
N PRO A 255 8.45 -10.51 -3.42
CA PRO A 255 9.32 -10.29 -2.28
C PRO A 255 10.59 -11.13 -2.37
N THR A 256 11.70 -10.56 -1.91
CA THR A 256 12.99 -11.24 -1.75
C THR A 256 13.29 -11.44 -0.26
N GLN A 257 14.31 -12.23 0.05
CA GLN A 257 14.77 -12.41 1.42
C GLN A 257 15.19 -11.08 2.07
N ALA A 258 15.84 -10.19 1.30
CA ALA A 258 16.24 -8.86 1.78
C ALA A 258 15.03 -7.98 2.17
N ASP A 259 13.90 -8.11 1.49
CA ASP A 259 12.67 -7.39 1.86
C ASP A 259 12.11 -7.89 3.19
N LEU A 260 12.10 -9.21 3.39
CA LEU A 260 11.63 -9.81 4.64
C LEU A 260 12.54 -9.43 5.82
N GLU A 261 13.84 -9.45 5.62
CA GLU A 261 14.83 -9.02 6.62
C GLU A 261 14.67 -7.56 6.98
N ALA A 262 14.44 -6.68 6.01
CA ALA A 262 14.21 -5.26 6.24
C ALA A 262 12.94 -5.03 7.08
N VAL A 263 11.86 -5.78 6.81
CA VAL A 263 10.63 -5.70 7.61
C VAL A 263 10.84 -6.25 9.01
N CYS A 264 11.48 -7.41 9.17
CA CYS A 264 11.81 -7.95 10.49
C CYS A 264 12.65 -6.98 11.33
N ALA A 265 13.60 -6.29 10.69
CA ALA A 265 14.40 -5.25 11.37
C ALA A 265 13.54 -4.04 11.80
N ALA A 266 12.56 -3.63 10.95
CA ALA A 266 11.62 -2.57 11.28
C ALA A 266 10.71 -2.95 12.45
N GLU A 267 10.18 -4.17 12.46
CA GLU A 267 9.34 -4.70 13.54
C GLU A 267 10.12 -4.79 14.86
N ALA A 268 11.37 -5.26 14.82
CA ALA A 268 12.23 -5.31 15.99
C ALA A 268 12.52 -3.90 16.55
N GLU A 269 12.78 -2.93 15.69
CA GLU A 269 12.98 -1.54 16.12
C GLU A 269 11.70 -0.92 16.66
N LEU A 270 10.55 -1.19 16.03
CA LEU A 270 9.24 -0.78 16.54
C LEU A 270 8.97 -1.36 17.94
N ALA A 271 9.20 -2.65 18.13
CA ALA A 271 9.04 -3.30 19.42
C ALA A 271 9.96 -2.69 20.51
N ARG A 272 11.19 -2.31 20.13
CA ARG A 272 12.13 -1.62 21.04
C ARG A 272 11.68 -0.22 21.44
N LEU A 273 11.07 0.53 20.50
CA LEU A 273 10.67 1.91 20.72
C LEU A 273 9.28 2.04 21.36
N ARG A 274 8.39 1.08 21.11
CA ARG A 274 6.99 1.10 21.54
C ARG A 274 6.79 1.41 23.03
N PRO A 275 7.48 0.75 24.00
CA PRO A 275 7.28 1.04 25.41
C PRO A 275 7.54 2.50 25.78
N ARG A 276 8.56 3.10 25.16
CA ARG A 276 8.88 4.52 25.35
C ARG A 276 7.80 5.43 24.80
N TRP A 277 7.28 5.11 23.64
CA TRP A 277 6.25 5.92 22.97
C TRP A 277 4.91 5.82 23.69
N GLU A 278 4.56 4.64 24.21
CA GLU A 278 3.39 4.45 25.08
C GLU A 278 3.53 5.24 26.40
N ALA A 279 4.68 5.19 27.06
CA ALA A 279 4.95 5.97 28.25
C ALA A 279 4.93 7.49 28.04
N GLN A 280 5.16 7.96 26.81
CA GLN A 280 5.09 9.36 26.41
C GLN A 280 3.75 9.77 25.80
N ASP A 281 2.76 8.88 25.81
CA ASP A 281 1.43 9.09 25.21
C ASP A 281 1.49 9.50 23.72
N LEU A 282 2.45 8.93 22.98
CA LEU A 282 2.64 9.17 21.55
C LEU A 282 1.91 8.15 20.66
N ILE A 283 1.51 7.02 21.24
CA ILE A 283 0.78 5.95 20.56
C ILE A 283 -0.53 5.71 21.31
N PRO A 284 -1.69 5.70 20.62
CA PRO A 284 -2.95 5.35 21.23
C PRO A 284 -2.89 3.96 21.85
N THR A 285 -3.39 3.85 23.09
CA THR A 285 -3.48 2.57 23.82
C THR A 285 -4.91 2.10 23.99
N GLU A 286 -5.86 2.89 23.52
CA GLU A 286 -7.28 2.61 23.60
C GLU A 286 -7.68 1.47 22.68
N GLU A 287 -8.52 0.60 23.19
CA GLU A 287 -9.15 -0.46 22.40
C GLU A 287 -10.25 0.15 21.50
N VAL A 288 -10.42 -0.42 20.32
CA VAL A 288 -11.57 -0.12 19.46
C VAL A 288 -12.82 -0.65 20.15
N PRO A 289 -13.79 0.20 20.54
CA PRO A 289 -14.96 -0.26 21.26
C PRO A 289 -15.83 -1.17 20.39
N GLU A 290 -16.45 -2.18 20.98
CA GLU A 290 -17.45 -2.98 20.27
C GLU A 290 -18.70 -2.16 19.97
N GLY A 291 -19.15 -2.18 18.71
CA GLY A 291 -20.31 -1.44 18.28
C GLY A 291 -20.70 -1.71 16.84
N GLU A 292 -21.80 -1.18 16.40
CA GLU A 292 -22.27 -1.35 15.04
C GLU A 292 -21.31 -0.71 14.03
N THR A 293 -20.80 0.48 14.33
CA THR A 293 -19.87 1.24 13.47
C THR A 293 -18.45 0.67 13.47
N THR A 294 -18.08 -0.09 14.50
CA THR A 294 -16.75 -0.69 14.67
C THR A 294 -16.73 -2.20 14.39
N ARG A 295 -17.87 -2.77 13.97
CA ARG A 295 -17.98 -4.20 13.65
C ARG A 295 -16.99 -4.64 12.58
N GLU A 296 -16.81 -3.85 11.53
CA GLU A 296 -15.92 -4.21 10.43
C GLU A 296 -14.45 -4.17 10.83
N PRO A 297 -13.93 -3.16 11.54
CA PRO A 297 -12.60 -3.20 12.14
C PRO A 297 -12.34 -4.46 12.94
N HIS A 298 -13.22 -4.84 13.87
CA HIS A 298 -13.10 -6.06 14.65
C HIS A 298 -13.08 -7.33 13.80
N ASN A 299 -13.88 -7.40 12.73
CA ASN A 299 -13.91 -8.54 11.82
C ASN A 299 -12.61 -8.68 11.01
N THR A 300 -11.84 -7.61 10.87
CA THR A 300 -10.54 -7.60 10.18
C THR A 300 -9.36 -7.74 11.15
N GLY A 301 -9.63 -7.81 12.47
CA GLY A 301 -8.61 -7.97 13.49
C GLY A 301 -8.00 -6.67 14.00
N LEU A 302 -8.61 -5.52 13.69
CA LEU A 302 -8.23 -4.23 14.25
C LEU A 302 -8.82 -4.12 15.66
N LEU A 303 -8.01 -4.33 16.69
CA LEU A 303 -8.46 -4.36 18.09
C LEU A 303 -8.12 -3.08 18.86
N TYR A 304 -7.13 -2.34 18.42
CA TYR A 304 -6.70 -1.08 19.00
C TYR A 304 -6.62 0.00 17.91
N TRP A 305 -6.79 1.26 18.30
CA TRP A 305 -6.67 2.39 17.37
C TRP A 305 -5.23 2.57 16.79
N ARG A 306 -4.25 1.89 17.37
CA ARG A 306 -2.86 1.87 16.93
C ARG A 306 -2.53 0.76 15.91
N ASP A 307 -3.41 -0.20 15.71
CA ASP A 307 -3.22 -1.34 14.79
C ASP A 307 -3.60 -0.96 13.35
#